data_d40c0264a21bf83b5ed0680ff072ef24
#
_entry.id   d40c0264a21bf83b5ed0680ff072ef24
#
_cell.length_a   1.000
_cell.length_b   1.000
_cell.length_c   1.000
_cell.angle_alpha   90.00
_cell.angle_beta   90.00
_cell.angle_gamma   90.00
#
_symmetry.space_group_name_H-M   'P 1'
#
loop_
_entity.id
_entity.type
_entity.pdbx_description
1 polymer ?
#
loop_
_entity_poly.entity_id
_entity_poly.type
_entity_poly.pdbx_seq_one_letter_code
_entity_poly.pdbx_strand_id
1 'polypeptide(L)'
;MYFKHKAFGKLFNIFTKFPINNNLISFIIDSNESFSGNLEYIKNEFEKIGDFEFNYYYKDKLSISSLKKLSTSKYVFLNDNFFPLAFMKFNNKTSVIQLWHAPGAFKKFGGSVENASMLKQISKNTDYLIITSKYITDYYSEAFQIDKSKIKALGLPRADYYFEKHDTKKLRDNFNKKYNLNSNKKIILYAPTFRENKEFNNVFNYLDIDEFNKKLSDEYILVLRLHPKIKEFYSSDITGNGDYIDCSDYKNEQELLLLSDILITDYSSIMIEFGLLKKPVIFFAYDLDNYLSNERGFYLDYKKDLPGPIVFSTDELISAIDNGVDTSKLDSFIKMEAGAVDGNSSKRIVDFVLNEGEKNG
;
A
#
# COMPACT_ATOMS: atom_id res chain seq x y z
N MET A 1 -15.02 14.49 17.28
CA MET A 1 -14.89 13.80 15.97
C MET A 1 -16.18 13.09 15.57
N TYR A 2 -16.76 12.23 16.38
CA TYR A 2 -18.00 11.46 16.15
C TYR A 2 -19.20 12.31 15.66
N PHE A 3 -19.43 13.49 16.26
CA PHE A 3 -20.55 14.38 15.89
C PHE A 3 -20.44 14.88 14.44
N LYS A 4 -19.23 15.22 13.98
CA LYS A 4 -18.99 15.70 12.60
C LYS A 4 -19.33 14.60 11.59
N HIS A 5 -18.92 13.35 11.84
CA HIS A 5 -19.20 12.22 10.95
C HIS A 5 -20.70 11.89 10.89
N LYS A 6 -21.40 12.01 12.04
CA LYS A 6 -22.86 11.83 12.11
C LYS A 6 -23.62 12.93 11.36
N ALA A 7 -23.19 14.18 11.48
CA ALA A 7 -23.77 15.31 10.74
C ALA A 7 -23.56 15.12 9.23
N PHE A 8 -22.36 14.71 8.82
CA PHE A 8 -22.05 14.39 7.44
C PHE A 8 -22.93 13.27 6.89
N GLY A 9 -23.07 12.16 7.62
CA GLY A 9 -23.96 11.06 7.21
C GLY A 9 -25.42 11.49 7.07
N LYS A 10 -25.92 12.37 7.97
CA LYS A 10 -27.28 12.94 7.82
C LYS A 10 -27.42 13.76 6.52
N LEU A 11 -26.44 14.61 6.22
CA LEU A 11 -26.43 15.40 4.99
C LEU A 11 -26.41 14.50 3.75
N PHE A 12 -25.54 13.51 3.73
CA PHE A 12 -25.50 12.50 2.65
C PHE A 12 -26.86 11.82 2.46
N ASN A 13 -27.52 11.40 3.55
CA ASN A 13 -28.76 10.67 3.51
C ASN A 13 -29.96 11.49 2.93
N ILE A 14 -29.84 12.81 2.84
CA ILE A 14 -30.82 13.66 2.16
C ILE A 14 -30.80 13.37 0.65
N PHE A 15 -29.61 13.13 0.09
CA PHE A 15 -29.41 12.93 -1.35
C PHE A 15 -29.70 11.51 -1.81
N THR A 16 -29.78 10.51 -0.91
CA THR A 16 -30.06 9.10 -1.31
C THR A 16 -31.50 8.88 -1.80
N LYS A 17 -32.34 9.91 -1.77
CA LYS A 17 -33.68 9.89 -2.38
C LYS A 17 -33.67 10.09 -3.90
N PHE A 18 -32.56 10.56 -4.47
CA PHE A 18 -32.40 10.69 -5.92
C PHE A 18 -32.16 9.31 -6.56
N PRO A 19 -32.58 9.14 -7.81
CA PRO A 19 -32.35 7.87 -8.51
C PRO A 19 -30.86 7.61 -8.70
N ILE A 20 -30.50 6.33 -8.70
CA ILE A 20 -29.12 5.90 -8.98
C ILE A 20 -28.81 6.13 -10.46
N ASN A 21 -27.65 6.71 -10.72
CA ASN A 21 -27.05 6.76 -12.06
C ASN A 21 -26.19 5.50 -12.25
N ASN A 22 -26.64 4.58 -13.09
CA ASN A 22 -25.99 3.28 -13.31
C ASN A 22 -24.59 3.40 -13.93
N ASN A 23 -24.29 4.53 -14.58
CA ASN A 23 -22.98 4.77 -15.20
C ASN A 23 -22.06 5.62 -14.33
N LEU A 24 -22.48 6.03 -13.12
CA LEU A 24 -21.70 6.87 -12.25
C LEU A 24 -20.90 6.05 -11.24
N ILE A 25 -19.59 6.28 -11.24
CA ILE A 25 -18.63 5.69 -10.32
C ILE A 25 -18.03 6.79 -9.44
N SER A 26 -18.05 6.62 -8.13
CA SER A 26 -17.40 7.53 -7.19
C SER A 26 -16.16 6.91 -6.57
N PHE A 27 -15.12 7.73 -6.45
CA PHE A 27 -13.89 7.42 -5.74
C PHE A 27 -13.79 8.31 -4.50
N ILE A 28 -13.60 7.69 -3.32
CA ILE A 28 -13.32 8.41 -2.06
C ILE A 28 -11.81 8.46 -1.90
N ILE A 29 -11.25 9.66 -1.92
CA ILE A 29 -9.81 9.92 -1.99
C ILE A 29 -9.36 10.59 -0.69
N ASP A 30 -8.18 10.21 -0.18
CA ASP A 30 -7.58 10.87 0.96
C ASP A 30 -7.12 12.29 0.61
N SER A 31 -7.20 13.18 1.59
CA SER A 31 -6.98 14.61 1.43
C SER A 31 -5.57 14.97 0.96
N ASN A 32 -4.61 14.16 1.37
CA ASN A 32 -3.19 14.41 1.09
C ASN A 32 -2.68 13.59 -0.11
N GLU A 33 -3.55 12.82 -0.76
CA GLU A 33 -3.19 11.97 -1.88
C GLU A 33 -3.67 12.58 -3.21
N SER A 34 -2.86 12.41 -4.24
CA SER A 34 -3.31 12.55 -5.62
C SER A 34 -4.18 11.34 -5.97
N PHE A 35 -5.08 11.51 -6.94
CA PHE A 35 -5.80 10.37 -7.52
C PHE A 35 -4.80 9.47 -8.25
N SER A 36 -4.46 8.34 -7.65
CA SER A 36 -3.41 7.43 -8.12
C SER A 36 -3.58 6.03 -7.53
N GLY A 37 -2.70 5.13 -7.90
CA GLY A 37 -2.62 3.77 -7.35
C GLY A 37 -3.89 2.95 -7.61
N ASN A 38 -4.40 2.24 -6.62
CA ASN A 38 -5.52 1.31 -6.82
C ASN A 38 -6.74 1.96 -7.47
N LEU A 39 -7.10 3.18 -7.07
CA LEU A 39 -8.28 3.86 -7.60
C LEU A 39 -8.11 4.26 -9.08
N GLU A 40 -6.91 4.69 -9.46
CA GLU A 40 -6.56 5.03 -10.83
C GLU A 40 -6.60 3.79 -11.74
N TYR A 41 -6.04 2.67 -11.30
CA TYR A 41 -6.07 1.41 -12.03
C TYR A 41 -7.50 0.90 -12.24
N ILE A 42 -8.36 1.00 -11.23
CA ILE A 42 -9.80 0.67 -11.38
C ILE A 42 -10.48 1.60 -12.38
N LYS A 43 -10.24 2.92 -12.30
CA LYS A 43 -10.79 3.88 -13.26
C LYS A 43 -10.37 3.53 -14.69
N ASN A 44 -9.09 3.32 -14.91
CA ASN A 44 -8.54 3.00 -16.23
C ASN A 44 -9.15 1.70 -16.80
N GLU A 45 -9.49 0.74 -15.94
CA GLU A 45 -10.15 -0.49 -16.39
C GLU A 45 -11.60 -0.25 -16.80
N PHE A 46 -12.36 0.58 -16.07
CA PHE A 46 -13.70 0.99 -16.48
C PHE A 46 -13.71 1.76 -17.81
N GLU A 47 -12.72 2.62 -18.06
CA GLU A 47 -12.59 3.37 -19.30
C GLU A 47 -12.38 2.48 -20.55
N LYS A 48 -11.84 1.26 -20.37
CA LYS A 48 -11.65 0.29 -21.46
C LYS A 48 -12.97 -0.37 -21.92
N ILE A 49 -13.98 -0.40 -21.05
CA ILE A 49 -15.19 -1.21 -21.27
C ILE A 49 -16.44 -0.40 -21.57
N GLY A 50 -16.45 0.92 -21.36
CA GLY A 50 -17.60 1.76 -21.69
C GLY A 50 -17.50 3.19 -21.21
N ASP A 51 -18.53 3.96 -21.51
CA ASP A 51 -18.66 5.36 -21.14
C ASP A 51 -19.25 5.46 -19.73
N PHE A 52 -18.37 5.61 -18.73
CA PHE A 52 -18.72 5.84 -17.34
C PHE A 52 -18.45 7.29 -16.94
N GLU A 53 -19.28 7.82 -16.05
CA GLU A 53 -19.05 9.08 -15.38
C GLU A 53 -18.23 8.84 -14.10
N PHE A 54 -17.25 9.70 -13.82
CA PHE A 54 -16.43 9.59 -12.62
C PHE A 54 -16.64 10.80 -11.69
N ASN A 55 -16.79 10.50 -10.39
CA ASN A 55 -16.86 11.50 -9.33
C ASN A 55 -15.72 11.28 -8.35
N TYR A 56 -14.96 12.34 -8.09
CA TYR A 56 -13.81 12.35 -7.20
C TYR A 56 -14.20 13.07 -5.91
N TYR A 57 -14.37 12.32 -4.83
CA TYR A 57 -14.74 12.84 -3.53
C TYR A 57 -13.52 12.86 -2.60
N TYR A 58 -12.96 14.04 -2.33
CA TYR A 58 -11.85 14.23 -1.41
C TYR A 58 -12.36 14.37 0.01
N LYS A 59 -11.82 13.62 0.97
CA LYS A 59 -12.29 13.52 2.37
C LYS A 59 -12.25 14.83 3.13
N ASP A 60 -11.36 15.76 2.78
CA ASP A 60 -11.19 17.09 3.41
C ASP A 60 -11.98 18.21 2.71
N LYS A 61 -12.54 17.96 1.54
CA LYS A 61 -13.22 18.97 0.72
C LYS A 61 -14.71 18.68 0.62
N LEU A 62 -15.50 19.34 1.46
CA LEU A 62 -16.95 19.22 1.37
C LEU A 62 -17.46 19.92 0.10
N SER A 63 -17.85 19.13 -0.88
CA SER A 63 -18.54 19.59 -2.08
C SER A 63 -19.95 18.99 -2.13
N ILE A 64 -20.97 19.83 -2.09
CA ILE A 64 -22.37 19.38 -2.13
C ILE A 64 -22.66 18.65 -3.45
N SER A 65 -22.13 19.15 -4.57
CA SER A 65 -22.29 18.51 -5.88
C SER A 65 -21.66 17.11 -5.90
N SER A 66 -20.40 16.99 -5.41
CA SER A 66 -19.70 15.72 -5.34
C SER A 66 -20.35 14.77 -4.34
N LEU A 67 -20.88 15.29 -3.22
CA LEU A 67 -21.63 14.50 -2.23
C LEU A 67 -22.93 13.94 -2.80
N LYS A 68 -23.66 14.74 -3.59
CA LYS A 68 -24.87 14.30 -4.32
C LYS A 68 -24.50 13.21 -5.32
N LYS A 69 -23.45 13.38 -6.13
CA LYS A 69 -22.94 12.35 -7.04
C LYS A 69 -22.57 11.07 -6.29
N LEU A 70 -21.84 11.18 -5.17
CA LEU A 70 -21.50 10.03 -4.33
C LEU A 70 -22.74 9.24 -3.87
N SER A 71 -23.84 9.93 -3.52
CA SER A 71 -25.06 9.29 -3.04
C SER A 71 -25.90 8.63 -4.15
N THR A 72 -25.66 8.99 -5.40
CA THR A 72 -26.36 8.46 -6.58
C THR A 72 -25.50 7.56 -7.45
N SER A 73 -24.30 7.24 -7.01
CA SER A 73 -23.38 6.36 -7.73
C SER A 73 -23.81 4.90 -7.68
N LYS A 74 -23.60 4.18 -8.79
CA LYS A 74 -23.76 2.71 -8.84
C LYS A 74 -22.65 2.02 -8.08
N TYR A 75 -21.38 2.48 -8.23
CA TYR A 75 -20.21 1.94 -7.58
C TYR A 75 -19.45 3.02 -6.81
N VAL A 76 -19.01 2.67 -5.60
CA VAL A 76 -18.20 3.55 -4.76
C VAL A 76 -16.95 2.80 -4.33
N PHE A 77 -15.77 3.29 -4.71
CA PHE A 77 -14.49 2.71 -4.36
C PHE A 77 -13.73 3.57 -3.36
N LEU A 78 -13.05 2.93 -2.43
CA LEU A 78 -12.18 3.60 -1.45
C LEU A 78 -10.96 2.73 -1.12
N ASN A 79 -9.85 3.42 -0.79
CA ASN A 79 -8.57 2.79 -0.45
C ASN A 79 -8.29 2.72 1.05
N ASP A 80 -9.01 3.51 1.86
CA ASP A 80 -8.71 3.68 3.27
C ASP A 80 -10.00 3.91 4.06
N ASN A 81 -9.90 3.95 5.39
CA ASN A 81 -11.03 4.19 6.27
C ASN A 81 -11.70 5.53 5.98
N PHE A 82 -13.01 5.50 5.87
CA PHE A 82 -13.86 6.67 5.76
C PHE A 82 -14.91 6.64 6.88
N PHE A 83 -14.60 7.24 8.01
CA PHE A 83 -15.44 7.18 9.22
C PHE A 83 -16.89 7.65 9.02
N PRO A 84 -17.19 8.64 8.16
CA PRO A 84 -18.57 9.01 7.85
C PRO A 84 -19.42 7.85 7.31
N LEU A 85 -18.78 6.85 6.67
CA LEU A 85 -19.46 5.67 6.13
C LEU A 85 -20.32 4.94 7.17
N ALA A 86 -19.91 4.97 8.46
CA ALA A 86 -20.69 4.42 9.57
C ALA A 86 -22.11 5.02 9.71
N PHE A 87 -22.36 6.20 9.16
CA PHE A 87 -23.63 6.96 9.28
C PHE A 87 -24.32 7.20 7.94
N MET A 88 -23.69 6.78 6.85
CA MET A 88 -24.23 6.89 5.49
C MET A 88 -25.16 5.70 5.21
N LYS A 89 -26.26 5.96 4.51
CA LYS A 89 -27.21 4.92 4.09
C LYS A 89 -27.27 4.95 2.56
N PHE A 90 -26.49 4.11 1.95
CA PHE A 90 -26.53 3.96 0.49
C PHE A 90 -27.84 3.31 0.02
N ASN A 91 -28.20 3.55 -1.24
CA ASN A 91 -29.26 2.82 -1.89
C ASN A 91 -28.85 1.34 -2.06
N ASN A 92 -29.78 0.43 -1.99
CA ASN A 92 -29.52 -1.01 -2.16
C ASN A 92 -28.95 -1.39 -3.55
N LYS A 93 -29.07 -0.48 -4.53
CA LYS A 93 -28.49 -0.62 -5.87
C LYS A 93 -27.03 -0.11 -5.96
N THR A 94 -26.52 0.55 -4.93
CA THR A 94 -25.14 1.00 -4.86
C THR A 94 -24.28 -0.06 -4.23
N SER A 95 -23.12 -0.37 -4.82
CA SER A 95 -22.10 -1.22 -4.21
C SER A 95 -20.95 -0.37 -3.69
N VAL A 96 -20.56 -0.58 -2.44
CA VAL A 96 -19.44 0.09 -1.76
C VAL A 96 -18.28 -0.90 -1.63
N ILE A 97 -17.16 -0.61 -2.28
CA ILE A 97 -16.02 -1.50 -2.42
C ILE A 97 -14.78 -0.90 -1.75
N GLN A 98 -14.29 -1.54 -0.69
CA GLN A 98 -13.04 -1.22 -0.04
C GLN A 98 -11.91 -1.99 -0.72
N LEU A 99 -10.94 -1.27 -1.32
CA LEU A 99 -9.77 -1.87 -1.96
C LEU A 99 -8.60 -2.04 -1.00
N TRP A 100 -8.57 -1.23 0.08
CA TRP A 100 -7.45 -1.06 0.98
C TRP A 100 -6.18 -0.58 0.26
N HIS A 101 -5.13 -0.26 1.02
CA HIS A 101 -3.88 0.26 0.45
C HIS A 101 -2.67 -0.63 0.72
N ALA A 102 -2.71 -1.48 1.76
CA ALA A 102 -1.60 -2.35 2.12
C ALA A 102 -1.84 -3.78 1.61
N PRO A 103 -0.88 -4.38 0.87
CA PRO A 103 -0.96 -5.79 0.51
C PRO A 103 -0.68 -6.69 1.72
N GLY A 104 -1.23 -7.91 1.68
CA GLY A 104 -0.99 -8.94 2.67
C GLY A 104 -1.53 -8.62 4.07
N ALA A 105 -1.16 -9.45 5.04
CA ALA A 105 -1.53 -9.32 6.44
C ALA A 105 -0.30 -9.42 7.36
N PHE A 106 0.61 -8.48 7.24
CA PHE A 106 1.87 -8.50 7.99
C PHE A 106 1.71 -7.95 9.40
N LYS A 107 1.50 -6.64 9.55
CA LYS A 107 1.27 -5.98 10.84
C LYS A 107 -0.21 -6.07 11.24
N LYS A 108 -0.49 -6.23 12.53
CA LYS A 108 -1.85 -6.09 13.05
C LYS A 108 -2.37 -4.67 12.87
N PHE A 109 -3.63 -4.51 12.53
CA PHE A 109 -4.27 -3.22 12.30
C PHE A 109 -5.77 -3.26 12.60
N GLY A 110 -6.40 -2.09 12.60
CA GLY A 110 -7.84 -1.95 12.79
C GLY A 110 -8.36 -2.64 14.05
N GLY A 111 -9.40 -3.45 13.91
CA GLY A 111 -10.05 -4.16 15.03
C GLY A 111 -9.17 -5.16 15.78
N SER A 112 -8.02 -5.53 15.22
CA SER A 112 -7.05 -6.41 15.91
C SER A 112 -6.17 -5.66 16.93
N VAL A 113 -6.17 -4.31 16.91
CA VAL A 113 -5.35 -3.49 17.81
C VAL A 113 -6.10 -2.33 18.45
N GLU A 114 -7.28 -1.97 17.95
CA GLU A 114 -8.06 -0.80 18.37
C GLU A 114 -9.49 -1.18 18.76
N ASN A 115 -10.24 -0.21 19.32
CA ASN A 115 -11.65 -0.38 19.58
C ASN A 115 -12.44 -0.58 18.29
N ALA A 116 -12.96 -1.76 18.08
CA ALA A 116 -13.61 -2.21 16.86
C ALA A 116 -15.03 -1.65 16.63
N SER A 117 -15.61 -0.91 17.58
CA SER A 117 -17.04 -0.51 17.53
C SER A 117 -17.40 0.34 16.31
N MET A 118 -16.53 1.29 15.93
CA MET A 118 -16.73 2.14 14.75
C MET A 118 -16.50 1.35 13.46
N LEU A 119 -15.49 0.48 13.43
CA LEU A 119 -15.18 -0.36 12.27
C LEU A 119 -16.36 -1.29 11.95
N LYS A 120 -16.99 -1.88 12.99
CA LYS A 120 -18.20 -2.68 12.84
C LYS A 120 -19.38 -1.91 12.24
N GLN A 121 -19.47 -0.60 12.47
CA GLN A 121 -20.50 0.24 11.83
C GLN A 121 -20.14 0.56 10.37
N ILE A 122 -18.86 0.81 10.07
CA ILE A 122 -18.36 1.03 8.71
C ILE A 122 -18.60 -0.22 7.86
N SER A 123 -18.28 -1.41 8.39
CA SER A 123 -18.39 -2.68 7.67
C SER A 123 -19.81 -3.05 7.27
N LYS A 124 -20.83 -2.53 7.97
CA LYS A 124 -22.23 -2.69 7.57
C LYS A 124 -22.55 -2.04 6.24
N ASN A 125 -21.90 -0.90 5.96
CA ASN A 125 -22.06 -0.11 4.74
C ASN A 125 -20.94 -0.36 3.73
N THR A 126 -20.13 -1.40 3.92
CA THR A 126 -19.17 -1.92 2.96
C THR A 126 -19.73 -3.23 2.41
N ASP A 127 -19.93 -3.31 1.11
CA ASP A 127 -20.46 -4.51 0.47
C ASP A 127 -19.36 -5.51 0.19
N TYR A 128 -18.20 -5.03 -0.26
CA TYR A 128 -17.06 -5.89 -0.57
C TYR A 128 -15.76 -5.28 -0.05
N LEU A 129 -14.92 -6.15 0.53
CA LEU A 129 -13.52 -5.87 0.88
C LEU A 129 -12.61 -6.72 -0.02
N ILE A 130 -11.76 -6.05 -0.79
CA ILE A 130 -10.83 -6.71 -1.69
C ILE A 130 -9.51 -6.94 -0.98
N ILE A 131 -8.99 -8.16 -1.11
CA ILE A 131 -7.72 -8.58 -0.49
C ILE A 131 -6.81 -9.28 -1.50
N THR A 132 -5.53 -9.37 -1.15
CA THR A 132 -4.47 -9.89 -2.04
C THR A 132 -4.34 -11.41 -2.03
N SER A 133 -4.90 -12.10 -1.02
CA SER A 133 -4.84 -13.57 -0.92
C SER A 133 -5.98 -14.13 -0.09
N LYS A 134 -6.48 -15.30 -0.47
CA LYS A 134 -7.50 -16.01 0.32
C LYS A 134 -7.00 -16.46 1.71
N TYR A 135 -5.70 -16.64 1.85
CA TYR A 135 -5.08 -17.12 3.11
C TYR A 135 -5.10 -16.08 4.23
N ILE A 136 -5.27 -14.80 3.89
CA ILE A 136 -5.33 -13.69 4.85
C ILE A 136 -6.77 -13.27 5.21
N THR A 137 -7.79 -13.99 4.73
CA THR A 137 -9.21 -13.65 4.93
C THR A 137 -9.57 -13.48 6.40
N ASP A 138 -9.07 -14.34 7.29
CA ASP A 138 -9.41 -14.31 8.72
C ASP A 138 -8.86 -13.05 9.39
N TYR A 139 -7.63 -12.66 9.07
CA TYR A 139 -7.01 -11.45 9.59
C TYR A 139 -7.76 -10.18 9.14
N TYR A 140 -8.17 -10.12 7.88
CA TYR A 140 -8.94 -9.00 7.36
C TYR A 140 -10.37 -8.95 7.92
N SER A 141 -11.00 -10.10 8.12
CA SER A 141 -12.31 -10.18 8.79
C SER A 141 -12.26 -9.59 10.20
N GLU A 142 -11.22 -9.94 10.97
CA GLU A 142 -10.98 -9.40 12.31
C GLU A 142 -10.64 -7.91 12.26
N ALA A 143 -9.68 -7.50 11.41
CA ALA A 143 -9.22 -6.12 11.33
C ALA A 143 -10.32 -5.13 10.89
N PHE A 144 -11.15 -5.50 9.93
CA PHE A 144 -12.24 -4.66 9.44
C PHE A 144 -13.58 -4.88 10.16
N GLN A 145 -13.67 -5.89 11.01
CA GLN A 145 -14.94 -6.32 11.65
C GLN A 145 -16.04 -6.58 10.59
N ILE A 146 -15.66 -7.25 9.51
CA ILE A 146 -16.51 -7.53 8.34
C ILE A 146 -16.73 -9.03 8.19
N ASP A 147 -17.91 -9.40 7.72
CA ASP A 147 -18.23 -10.81 7.43
C ASP A 147 -17.33 -11.36 6.30
N LYS A 148 -16.83 -12.59 6.48
CA LYS A 148 -15.97 -13.25 5.50
C LYS A 148 -16.60 -13.40 4.13
N SER A 149 -17.93 -13.53 4.04
CA SER A 149 -18.66 -13.61 2.77
C SER A 149 -18.49 -12.38 1.89
N LYS A 150 -18.25 -11.21 2.50
CA LYS A 150 -17.99 -9.93 1.83
C LYS A 150 -16.54 -9.76 1.41
N ILE A 151 -15.63 -10.61 1.87
CA ILE A 151 -14.20 -10.53 1.54
C ILE A 151 -13.93 -11.29 0.24
N LYS A 152 -13.24 -10.64 -0.70
CA LYS A 152 -12.93 -11.21 -2.02
C LYS A 152 -11.43 -11.12 -2.30
N ALA A 153 -10.78 -12.26 -2.47
CA ALA A 153 -9.36 -12.33 -2.82
C ALA A 153 -9.21 -12.12 -4.34
N LEU A 154 -9.24 -10.86 -4.76
CA LEU A 154 -9.20 -10.47 -6.18
C LEU A 154 -7.89 -9.76 -6.57
N GLY A 155 -6.99 -9.50 -5.62
CA GLY A 155 -5.68 -8.95 -5.89
C GLY A 155 -5.52 -7.49 -5.43
N LEU A 156 -4.55 -6.79 -6.03
CA LEU A 156 -4.18 -5.41 -5.74
C LEU A 156 -4.04 -4.65 -7.06
N PRO A 157 -4.97 -3.74 -7.40
CA PRO A 157 -4.97 -3.07 -8.70
C PRO A 157 -3.66 -2.43 -9.09
N ARG A 158 -3.03 -1.65 -8.20
CA ARG A 158 -1.77 -0.96 -8.49
C ARG A 158 -0.60 -1.91 -8.76
N ALA A 159 -0.66 -3.14 -8.24
CA ALA A 159 0.39 -4.12 -8.46
C ALA A 159 0.33 -4.76 -9.87
N ASP A 160 -0.73 -4.53 -10.64
CA ASP A 160 -0.79 -4.92 -12.05
C ASP A 160 0.37 -4.28 -12.83
N TYR A 161 0.88 -3.12 -12.38
CA TYR A 161 2.08 -2.46 -12.89
C TYR A 161 3.27 -3.41 -13.05
N TYR A 162 3.53 -4.28 -12.09
CA TYR A 162 4.72 -5.16 -12.11
C TYR A 162 4.65 -6.25 -13.18
N PHE A 163 3.48 -6.48 -13.75
CA PHE A 163 3.23 -7.47 -14.79
C PHE A 163 3.09 -6.86 -16.19
N GLU A 164 3.09 -5.53 -16.28
CA GLU A 164 3.08 -4.82 -17.56
C GLU A 164 4.48 -4.87 -18.23
N LYS A 165 4.51 -4.64 -19.53
CA LYS A 165 5.77 -4.53 -20.27
C LYS A 165 6.36 -3.14 -20.07
N HIS A 166 7.51 -3.08 -19.40
CA HIS A 166 8.26 -1.86 -19.21
C HIS A 166 9.56 -1.86 -20.04
N ASP A 167 9.88 -0.71 -20.62
CA ASP A 167 11.23 -0.45 -21.14
C ASP A 167 12.16 -0.11 -19.95
N THR A 168 12.60 -1.16 -19.25
CA THR A 168 13.43 -1.03 -18.05
C THR A 168 14.74 -0.31 -18.31
N LYS A 169 15.29 -0.39 -19.56
CA LYS A 169 16.46 0.36 -19.95
C LYS A 169 16.18 1.86 -19.95
N LYS A 170 15.10 2.28 -20.60
CA LYS A 170 14.69 3.68 -20.63
C LYS A 170 14.37 4.22 -19.24
N LEU A 171 13.69 3.42 -18.40
CA LEU A 171 13.43 3.80 -17.01
C LEU A 171 14.72 4.00 -16.23
N ARG A 172 15.71 3.10 -16.41
CA ARG A 172 17.02 3.21 -15.79
C ARG A 172 17.80 4.43 -16.29
N ASP A 173 17.79 4.69 -17.58
CA ASP A 173 18.45 5.86 -18.17
C ASP A 173 17.85 7.17 -17.63
N ASN A 174 16.52 7.24 -17.50
CA ASN A 174 15.82 8.37 -16.89
C ASN A 174 16.19 8.56 -15.42
N PHE A 175 16.25 7.49 -14.65
CA PHE A 175 16.69 7.49 -13.26
C PHE A 175 18.13 8.01 -13.14
N ASN A 176 19.04 7.43 -13.92
CA ASN A 176 20.44 7.84 -13.95
C ASN A 176 20.60 9.33 -14.30
N LYS A 177 19.87 9.80 -15.32
CA LYS A 177 19.88 11.22 -15.71
C LYS A 177 19.37 12.13 -14.60
N LYS A 178 18.27 11.73 -13.92
CA LYS A 178 17.68 12.52 -12.83
C LYS A 178 18.62 12.71 -11.65
N TYR A 179 19.42 11.69 -11.33
CA TYR A 179 20.33 11.70 -10.19
C TYR A 179 21.82 11.88 -10.60
N ASN A 180 22.09 12.27 -11.85
CA ASN A 180 23.44 12.47 -12.40
C ASN A 180 24.37 11.26 -12.21
N LEU A 181 23.82 10.06 -12.39
CA LEU A 181 24.57 8.82 -12.25
C LEU A 181 25.19 8.41 -13.59
N ASN A 182 26.47 8.13 -13.55
CA ASN A 182 27.21 7.62 -14.70
C ASN A 182 27.58 6.15 -14.50
N SER A 183 26.61 5.34 -14.10
CA SER A 183 26.87 3.98 -13.62
C SER A 183 25.70 3.04 -13.89
N ASN A 184 26.05 1.80 -14.25
CA ASN A 184 25.12 0.66 -14.36
C ASN A 184 25.15 -0.26 -13.13
N LYS A 185 25.65 0.24 -11.97
CA LYS A 185 25.66 -0.52 -10.71
C LYS A 185 24.25 -0.92 -10.30
N LYS A 186 24.13 -2.05 -9.63
CA LYS A 186 22.87 -2.50 -9.06
C LYS A 186 22.34 -1.53 -8.00
N ILE A 187 21.02 -1.47 -7.85
CA ILE A 187 20.39 -0.60 -6.85
C ILE A 187 19.99 -1.43 -5.62
N ILE A 188 20.48 -1.01 -4.47
CA ILE A 188 19.96 -1.43 -3.17
C ILE A 188 19.03 -0.33 -2.67
N LEU A 189 17.74 -0.65 -2.53
CA LEU A 189 16.75 0.28 -1.99
C LEU A 189 16.58 0.03 -0.48
N TYR A 190 16.84 1.04 0.34
CA TYR A 190 16.52 1.00 1.76
C TYR A 190 15.27 1.83 2.05
N ALA A 191 14.22 1.15 2.50
CA ALA A 191 12.90 1.71 2.78
C ALA A 191 12.43 1.34 4.20
N PRO A 192 12.91 2.06 5.24
CA PRO A 192 12.56 1.80 6.62
C PRO A 192 11.16 2.30 6.98
N THR A 193 10.52 1.63 7.94
CA THR A 193 9.26 2.06 8.54
C THR A 193 9.49 3.21 9.54
N PHE A 194 8.54 4.14 9.60
CA PHE A 194 8.47 5.15 10.67
C PHE A 194 8.13 4.50 12.02
N ARG A 195 8.77 4.99 13.11
CA ARG A 195 8.51 4.58 14.51
C ARG A 195 7.82 5.70 15.28
N GLU A 196 6.91 5.33 16.16
CA GLU A 196 6.34 6.28 17.13
C GLU A 196 7.43 6.78 18.11
N ASN A 197 8.34 5.89 18.54
CA ASN A 197 9.54 6.32 19.29
C ASN A 197 10.57 6.96 18.34
N LYS A 198 10.74 8.29 18.49
CA LYS A 198 11.57 9.12 17.62
C LYS A 198 13.07 8.74 17.63
N GLU A 199 13.55 8.15 18.71
CA GLU A 199 14.96 7.71 18.86
C GLU A 199 15.36 6.72 17.76
N PHE A 200 14.44 5.81 17.39
CA PHE A 200 14.68 4.80 16.38
C PHE A 200 14.44 5.28 14.93
N ASN A 201 14.03 6.52 14.73
CA ASN A 201 13.84 7.08 13.40
C ASN A 201 15.15 7.57 12.76
N ASN A 202 16.23 7.75 13.55
CA ASN A 202 17.54 8.06 12.98
C ASN A 202 18.22 6.79 12.47
N VAL A 203 17.92 6.43 11.22
CA VAL A 203 18.47 5.23 10.57
C VAL A 203 20.01 5.25 10.47
N PHE A 204 20.62 6.43 10.41
CA PHE A 204 22.08 6.60 10.34
C PHE A 204 22.80 6.32 11.67
N ASN A 205 22.06 6.22 12.78
CA ASN A 205 22.64 5.73 14.05
C ASN A 205 22.86 4.22 14.02
N TYR A 206 22.25 3.51 13.07
CA TYR A 206 22.24 2.05 12.99
C TYR A 206 22.84 1.50 11.70
N LEU A 207 22.75 2.26 10.60
CA LEU A 207 23.38 1.94 9.32
C LEU A 207 24.63 2.82 9.13
N ASP A 208 25.79 2.22 9.24
CA ASP A 208 27.07 2.85 8.92
C ASP A 208 27.23 2.92 7.40
N ILE A 209 26.96 4.13 6.84
CA ILE A 209 27.02 4.37 5.39
C ILE A 209 28.46 4.28 4.88
N ASP A 210 29.44 4.71 5.65
CA ASP A 210 30.85 4.70 5.23
C ASP A 210 31.36 3.27 5.07
N GLU A 211 31.08 2.40 6.06
CA GLU A 211 31.46 0.99 5.99
C GLU A 211 30.67 0.25 4.91
N PHE A 212 29.36 0.56 4.75
CA PHE A 212 28.54 0.03 3.67
C PHE A 212 29.14 0.35 2.30
N ASN A 213 29.48 1.60 2.05
CA ASN A 213 30.05 2.04 0.76
C ASN A 213 31.43 1.50 0.54
N LYS A 214 32.29 1.48 1.54
CA LYS A 214 33.63 0.91 1.44
C LYS A 214 33.63 -0.54 0.96
N LYS A 215 32.58 -1.31 1.28
CA LYS A 215 32.46 -2.73 0.92
C LYS A 215 31.68 -2.95 -0.37
N LEU A 216 30.64 -2.18 -0.61
CA LEU A 216 29.62 -2.51 -1.63
C LEU A 216 29.55 -1.49 -2.79
N SER A 217 30.19 -0.32 -2.68
CA SER A 217 30.02 0.74 -3.67
C SER A 217 30.59 0.42 -5.06
N ASP A 218 31.44 -0.58 -5.20
CA ASP A 218 31.94 -1.01 -6.52
C ASP A 218 30.83 -1.64 -7.36
N GLU A 219 29.91 -2.37 -6.75
CA GLU A 219 28.84 -3.10 -7.43
C GLU A 219 27.46 -2.46 -7.27
N TYR A 220 27.23 -1.79 -6.15
CA TYR A 220 25.91 -1.27 -5.75
C TYR A 220 25.86 0.23 -5.56
N ILE A 221 24.66 0.78 -5.70
CA ILE A 221 24.29 2.14 -5.31
C ILE A 221 23.23 2.02 -4.20
N LEU A 222 23.48 2.66 -3.06
CA LEU A 222 22.49 2.77 -1.99
C LEU A 222 21.48 3.87 -2.32
N VAL A 223 20.21 3.51 -2.34
CA VAL A 223 19.09 4.42 -2.55
C VAL A 223 18.22 4.42 -1.30
N LEU A 224 17.96 5.57 -0.73
CA LEU A 224 17.10 5.73 0.43
C LEU A 224 15.70 6.20 0.00
N ARG A 225 14.68 5.56 0.55
CA ARG A 225 13.29 6.02 0.48
C ARG A 225 12.72 6.12 1.89
N LEU A 226 12.90 7.26 2.49
CA LEU A 226 12.46 7.51 3.85
C LEU A 226 10.98 7.92 3.87
N HIS A 227 10.26 7.51 4.89
CA HIS A 227 8.90 8.00 5.12
C HIS A 227 8.91 9.51 5.35
N PRO A 228 7.92 10.30 4.85
CA PRO A 228 7.91 11.77 4.99
C PRO A 228 8.12 12.26 6.41
N LYS A 229 7.54 11.59 7.41
CA LYS A 229 7.75 11.90 8.83
C LYS A 229 9.18 11.65 9.32
N ILE A 230 9.91 10.71 8.72
CA ILE A 230 11.33 10.48 9.02
C ILE A 230 12.15 11.63 8.44
N LYS A 231 11.86 12.04 7.22
CA LYS A 231 12.55 13.11 6.52
C LYS A 231 12.56 14.43 7.31
N GLU A 232 11.48 14.74 8.06
CA GLU A 232 11.39 15.93 8.90
C GLU A 232 12.47 15.97 10.00
N PHE A 233 13.02 14.83 10.41
CA PHE A 233 14.10 14.75 11.39
C PHE A 233 15.50 15.02 10.82
N TYR A 234 15.65 14.97 9.48
CA TYR A 234 16.94 15.01 8.79
C TYR A 234 17.10 16.20 7.83
N SER A 235 16.24 17.21 7.89
CA SER A 235 16.19 18.30 6.92
C SER A 235 17.48 19.12 6.74
N SER A 236 18.50 18.94 7.60
CA SER A 236 19.78 19.63 7.49
C SER A 236 20.96 18.74 7.04
N ASP A 237 20.88 17.42 7.19
CA ASP A 237 22.06 16.54 7.05
C ASP A 237 21.97 15.52 5.90
N ILE A 238 20.82 15.42 5.20
CA ILE A 238 20.63 14.47 4.11
C ILE A 238 21.22 14.99 2.77
N THR A 239 22.15 15.90 2.80
CA THR A 239 22.98 16.17 1.63
C THR A 239 24.11 15.14 1.60
N GLY A 240 23.77 13.91 1.18
CA GLY A 240 24.79 12.88 1.00
C GLY A 240 25.91 13.41 0.10
N ASN A 241 27.15 13.32 0.58
CA ASN A 241 28.35 13.65 -0.17
C ASN A 241 28.60 12.72 -1.38
N GLY A 242 27.55 12.13 -1.97
CA GLY A 242 27.64 11.12 -3.01
C GLY A 242 27.58 9.68 -2.51
N ASP A 243 27.42 9.47 -1.22
CA ASP A 243 27.48 8.15 -0.58
C ASP A 243 26.17 7.37 -0.67
N TYR A 244 25.07 8.06 -0.97
CA TYR A 244 23.74 7.48 -1.23
C TYR A 244 22.86 8.45 -2.03
N ILE A 245 21.73 7.94 -2.54
CA ILE A 245 20.75 8.74 -3.27
C ILE A 245 19.45 8.82 -2.47
N ASP A 246 19.02 10.04 -2.12
CA ASP A 246 17.70 10.24 -1.51
C ASP A 246 16.60 10.23 -2.58
N CYS A 247 15.78 9.19 -2.57
CA CYS A 247 14.60 9.01 -3.39
C CYS A 247 13.29 9.14 -2.60
N SER A 248 13.30 9.76 -1.40
CA SER A 248 12.10 9.91 -0.57
C SER A 248 10.97 10.64 -1.28
N ASP A 249 11.30 11.59 -2.17
CA ASP A 249 10.35 12.34 -3.00
C ASP A 249 10.15 11.74 -4.41
N TYR A 250 10.60 10.50 -4.64
CA TYR A 250 10.38 9.84 -5.93
C TYR A 250 8.91 9.49 -6.10
N LYS A 251 8.26 10.07 -7.11
CA LYS A 251 6.80 10.02 -7.22
C LYS A 251 6.23 8.63 -7.50
N ASN A 252 6.93 7.86 -8.33
CA ASN A 252 6.48 6.52 -8.73
C ASN A 252 7.20 5.45 -7.93
N GLU A 253 6.61 5.01 -6.81
CA GLU A 253 7.17 3.97 -5.95
C GLU A 253 7.35 2.64 -6.71
N GLN A 254 6.37 2.27 -7.54
CA GLN A 254 6.40 1.03 -8.30
C GLN A 254 7.56 0.99 -9.29
N GLU A 255 7.86 2.11 -9.95
CA GLU A 255 9.03 2.25 -10.82
C GLU A 255 10.33 2.10 -10.03
N LEU A 256 10.41 2.71 -8.85
CA LEU A 256 11.59 2.60 -8.00
C LEU A 256 11.83 1.14 -7.54
N LEU A 257 10.76 0.43 -7.15
CA LEU A 257 10.83 -1.01 -6.82
C LEU A 257 11.25 -1.84 -8.04
N LEU A 258 10.70 -1.54 -9.21
CA LEU A 258 11.04 -2.24 -10.45
C LEU A 258 12.52 -2.08 -10.81
N LEU A 259 13.11 -0.90 -10.59
CA LEU A 259 14.51 -0.59 -10.86
C LEU A 259 15.48 -1.13 -9.82
N SER A 260 15.01 -1.45 -8.61
CA SER A 260 15.85 -1.92 -7.51
C SER A 260 16.15 -3.41 -7.64
N ASP A 261 17.37 -3.82 -7.26
CA ASP A 261 17.84 -5.20 -7.32
C ASP A 261 17.69 -5.92 -5.97
N ILE A 262 17.88 -5.19 -4.88
CA ILE A 262 17.71 -5.68 -3.49
C ILE A 262 16.88 -4.65 -2.73
N LEU A 263 15.94 -5.13 -1.91
CA LEU A 263 15.22 -4.31 -0.93
C LEU A 263 15.76 -4.58 0.47
N ILE A 264 16.18 -3.51 1.15
CA ILE A 264 16.37 -3.49 2.59
C ILE A 264 15.15 -2.81 3.21
N THR A 265 14.48 -3.47 4.11
CA THR A 265 13.34 -2.92 4.85
C THR A 265 13.32 -3.51 6.27
N ASP A 266 12.23 -3.27 6.99
CA ASP A 266 12.08 -3.76 8.37
C ASP A 266 10.66 -4.29 8.61
N TYR A 267 9.72 -3.40 8.94
CA TYR A 267 8.33 -3.75 9.28
C TYR A 267 7.32 -3.28 8.23
N SER A 268 7.75 -3.05 6.99
CA SER A 268 6.91 -2.51 5.92
C SER A 268 6.30 -3.60 5.03
N SER A 269 5.03 -3.43 4.65
CA SER A 269 4.38 -4.27 3.65
C SER A 269 4.93 -4.09 2.22
N ILE A 270 5.82 -3.12 2.00
CA ILE A 270 6.51 -2.90 0.72
C ILE A 270 7.26 -4.16 0.24
N MET A 271 7.70 -5.00 1.18
CA MET A 271 8.34 -6.29 0.89
C MET A 271 7.45 -7.24 0.07
N ILE A 272 6.12 -7.12 0.23
CA ILE A 272 5.16 -7.98 -0.47
C ILE A 272 5.10 -7.57 -1.95
N GLU A 273 5.01 -6.26 -2.24
CA GLU A 273 5.05 -5.77 -3.61
C GLU A 273 6.41 -6.04 -4.27
N PHE A 274 7.50 -5.83 -3.54
CA PHE A 274 8.84 -6.16 -4.05
C PHE A 274 9.02 -7.66 -4.30
N GLY A 275 8.46 -8.49 -3.45
CA GLY A 275 8.47 -9.95 -3.60
C GLY A 275 7.75 -10.46 -4.84
N LEU A 276 6.74 -9.71 -5.36
CA LEU A 276 6.11 -10.03 -6.66
C LEU A 276 7.11 -9.98 -7.82
N LEU A 277 8.17 -9.18 -7.70
CA LEU A 277 9.27 -9.09 -8.66
C LEU A 277 10.27 -10.25 -8.54
N LYS A 278 10.08 -11.14 -7.56
CA LYS A 278 10.98 -12.28 -7.25
C LYS A 278 12.42 -11.85 -6.94
N LYS A 279 12.58 -10.68 -6.37
CA LYS A 279 13.87 -10.10 -5.99
C LYS A 279 14.12 -10.24 -4.49
N PRO A 280 15.40 -10.28 -4.06
CA PRO A 280 15.76 -10.50 -2.67
C PRO A 280 15.39 -9.36 -1.73
N VAL A 281 14.90 -9.71 -0.53
CA VAL A 281 14.57 -8.79 0.55
C VAL A 281 15.43 -9.12 1.77
N ILE A 282 15.99 -8.09 2.40
CA ILE A 282 16.72 -8.19 3.69
C ILE A 282 15.96 -7.37 4.73
N PHE A 283 15.79 -7.93 5.92
CA PHE A 283 15.10 -7.28 7.03
C PHE A 283 16.10 -6.72 8.02
N PHE A 284 16.37 -5.39 7.93
CA PHE A 284 17.26 -4.69 8.84
C PHE A 284 16.49 -4.20 10.07
N ALA A 285 16.43 -5.04 11.09
CA ALA A 285 15.55 -4.91 12.25
C ALA A 285 16.31 -4.58 13.53
N TYR A 286 17.15 -3.52 13.51
CA TYR A 286 18.02 -3.08 14.61
C TYR A 286 17.29 -2.82 15.94
N ASP A 287 15.99 -2.58 15.90
CA ASP A 287 15.15 -2.26 17.06
C ASP A 287 14.02 -3.30 17.31
N LEU A 288 14.19 -4.54 16.84
CA LEU A 288 13.12 -5.55 16.83
C LEU A 288 12.46 -5.76 18.21
N ASP A 289 13.25 -5.87 19.27
CA ASP A 289 12.72 -6.13 20.61
C ASP A 289 11.88 -4.93 21.12
N ASN A 290 12.32 -3.71 20.81
CA ASN A 290 11.54 -2.50 21.09
C ASN A 290 10.25 -2.46 20.26
N TYR A 291 10.34 -2.77 18.97
CA TYR A 291 9.20 -2.76 18.07
C TYR A 291 8.11 -3.76 18.51
N LEU A 292 8.52 -4.98 18.88
CA LEU A 292 7.62 -6.02 19.37
C LEU A 292 6.94 -5.65 20.69
N SER A 293 7.63 -4.87 21.55
CA SER A 293 7.14 -4.51 22.88
C SER A 293 6.23 -3.27 22.87
N ASN A 294 6.47 -2.30 21.99
CA ASN A 294 5.88 -0.97 22.07
C ASN A 294 5.02 -0.58 20.85
N GLU A 295 5.14 -1.32 19.76
CA GLU A 295 4.41 -1.04 18.53
C GLU A 295 3.32 -2.09 18.28
N ARG A 296 2.76 -2.09 17.08
CA ARG A 296 1.75 -3.06 16.67
C ARG A 296 2.39 -4.45 16.50
N GLY A 297 1.77 -5.48 17.02
CA GLY A 297 2.19 -6.87 16.77
C GLY A 297 2.01 -7.28 15.30
N PHE A 298 2.43 -8.51 15.00
CA PHE A 298 2.32 -9.11 13.68
C PHE A 298 1.28 -10.23 13.66
N TYR A 299 0.71 -10.52 12.49
CA TYR A 299 -0.12 -11.71 12.27
C TYR A 299 0.71 -12.98 12.09
N LEU A 300 1.96 -12.84 11.68
CA LEU A 300 2.93 -13.91 11.47
C LEU A 300 4.07 -13.87 12.52
N ASP A 301 4.84 -14.93 12.62
CA ASP A 301 6.06 -14.95 13.43
C ASP A 301 7.20 -14.26 12.68
N TYR A 302 7.55 -13.04 13.13
CA TYR A 302 8.57 -12.21 12.46
C TYR A 302 9.90 -12.95 12.27
N LYS A 303 10.32 -13.76 13.24
CA LYS A 303 11.63 -14.44 13.19
C LYS A 303 11.64 -15.70 12.31
N LYS A 304 10.45 -16.28 12.00
CA LYS A 304 10.36 -17.57 11.28
C LYS A 304 9.78 -17.46 9.87
N ASP A 305 8.79 -16.58 9.71
CA ASP A 305 7.93 -16.61 8.52
C ASP A 305 8.38 -15.65 7.43
N LEU A 306 9.34 -14.74 7.72
CA LEU A 306 9.84 -13.80 6.72
C LEU A 306 10.61 -14.49 5.59
N PRO A 307 10.53 -13.96 4.35
CA PRO A 307 11.10 -14.59 3.16
C PRO A 307 12.58 -14.29 2.91
N GLY A 308 13.25 -13.58 3.80
CA GLY A 308 14.67 -13.20 3.67
C GLY A 308 15.37 -13.14 5.03
N PRO A 309 16.68 -12.90 5.05
CA PRO A 309 17.46 -12.83 6.28
C PRO A 309 17.05 -11.60 7.13
N ILE A 310 17.07 -11.79 8.45
CA ILE A 310 16.90 -10.74 9.44
C ILE A 310 18.28 -10.41 9.99
N VAL A 311 18.67 -9.14 9.91
CA VAL A 311 19.98 -8.63 10.34
C VAL A 311 19.79 -7.43 11.26
N PHE A 312 20.75 -7.23 12.17
CA PHE A 312 20.63 -6.26 13.25
C PHE A 312 21.77 -5.21 13.25
N SER A 313 22.81 -5.41 12.42
CA SER A 313 23.95 -4.51 12.29
C SER A 313 24.35 -4.32 10.83
N THR A 314 25.16 -3.29 10.56
CA THR A 314 25.71 -3.03 9.22
C THR A 314 26.59 -4.20 8.75
N ASP A 315 27.39 -4.79 9.63
CA ASP A 315 28.25 -5.93 9.28
C ASP A 315 27.45 -7.16 8.87
N GLU A 316 26.37 -7.46 9.59
CA GLU A 316 25.46 -8.55 9.24
C GLU A 316 24.76 -8.27 7.89
N LEU A 317 24.36 -7.01 7.65
CA LEU A 317 23.74 -6.58 6.41
C LEU A 317 24.70 -6.76 5.21
N ILE A 318 25.94 -6.28 5.34
CA ILE A 318 26.98 -6.44 4.32
C ILE A 318 27.23 -7.93 4.05
N SER A 319 27.39 -8.71 5.11
CA SER A 319 27.60 -10.17 4.99
C SER A 319 26.46 -10.87 4.30
N ALA A 320 25.20 -10.45 4.54
CA ALA A 320 24.03 -11.04 3.87
C ALA A 320 24.00 -10.71 2.37
N ILE A 321 24.47 -9.53 1.97
CA ILE A 321 24.56 -9.13 0.55
C ILE A 321 25.70 -9.90 -0.13
N ASP A 322 26.89 -9.93 0.44
CA ASP A 322 28.08 -10.57 -0.11
C ASP A 322 27.92 -12.10 -0.30
N ASN A 323 27.24 -12.76 0.64
CA ASN A 323 26.97 -14.21 0.57
C ASN A 323 25.82 -14.57 -0.38
N GLY A 324 25.12 -13.58 -0.92
CA GLY A 324 23.88 -13.76 -1.69
C GLY A 324 22.67 -14.00 -0.80
N VAL A 325 21.61 -13.26 -1.05
CA VAL A 325 20.38 -13.31 -0.23
C VAL A 325 19.58 -14.58 -0.55
N ASP A 326 19.28 -15.39 0.46
CA ASP A 326 18.41 -16.57 0.30
C ASP A 326 16.97 -16.13 -0.02
N THR A 327 16.45 -16.60 -1.13
CA THR A 327 15.08 -16.36 -1.61
C THR A 327 14.21 -17.62 -1.61
N SER A 328 14.66 -18.70 -1.01
CA SER A 328 13.98 -20.01 -1.04
C SER A 328 12.55 -19.99 -0.48
N LYS A 329 12.27 -19.10 0.48
CA LYS A 329 10.94 -18.91 1.08
C LYS A 329 10.05 -17.93 0.33
N LEU A 330 10.60 -17.16 -0.63
CA LEU A 330 9.89 -15.99 -1.22
C LEU A 330 8.62 -16.41 -1.96
N ASP A 331 8.68 -17.42 -2.81
CA ASP A 331 7.50 -17.86 -3.58
C ASP A 331 6.36 -18.35 -2.68
N SER A 332 6.69 -19.09 -1.60
CA SER A 332 5.68 -19.57 -0.64
C SER A 332 5.08 -18.41 0.17
N PHE A 333 5.91 -17.44 0.57
CA PHE A 333 5.47 -16.24 1.28
C PHE A 333 4.54 -15.38 0.41
N ILE A 334 4.93 -15.10 -0.83
CA ILE A 334 4.10 -14.32 -1.77
C ILE A 334 2.78 -15.04 -2.08
N LYS A 335 2.79 -16.36 -2.22
CA LYS A 335 1.56 -17.14 -2.40
C LYS A 335 0.60 -16.96 -1.21
N MET A 336 1.11 -16.91 0.01
CA MET A 336 0.30 -16.65 1.20
C MET A 336 -0.22 -15.23 1.24
N GLU A 337 0.63 -14.24 1.04
CA GLU A 337 0.31 -12.82 1.28
C GLU A 337 -0.36 -12.16 0.05
N ALA A 338 -0.02 -12.58 -1.16
CA ALA A 338 -0.43 -11.93 -2.40
C ALA A 338 -0.81 -12.91 -3.52
N GLY A 339 -1.27 -14.11 -3.18
CA GLY A 339 -1.54 -15.20 -4.14
C GLY A 339 -2.63 -14.92 -5.18
N ALA A 340 -3.40 -13.84 -5.04
CA ALA A 340 -4.37 -13.37 -6.03
C ALA A 340 -3.83 -12.23 -6.92
N VAL A 341 -2.56 -11.84 -6.76
CA VAL A 341 -1.95 -10.77 -7.56
C VAL A 341 -1.17 -11.39 -8.73
N ASP A 342 -1.65 -11.17 -9.95
CA ASP A 342 -1.13 -11.81 -11.17
C ASP A 342 -1.14 -10.90 -12.41
N GLY A 343 -1.28 -9.58 -12.20
CA GLY A 343 -1.36 -8.59 -13.28
C GLY A 343 -2.75 -8.39 -13.89
N ASN A 344 -3.78 -9.03 -13.33
CA ASN A 344 -5.16 -8.90 -13.77
C ASN A 344 -6.11 -8.49 -12.64
N SER A 345 -5.56 -7.91 -11.57
CA SER A 345 -6.35 -7.55 -10.38
C SER A 345 -7.43 -6.53 -10.71
N SER A 346 -7.08 -5.47 -11.45
CA SER A 346 -8.02 -4.40 -11.85
C SER A 346 -9.17 -4.95 -12.67
N LYS A 347 -8.85 -5.73 -13.70
CA LYS A 347 -9.85 -6.36 -14.56
C LYS A 347 -10.78 -7.29 -13.77
N ARG A 348 -10.21 -8.15 -12.93
CA ARG A 348 -10.96 -9.12 -12.12
C ARG A 348 -11.92 -8.45 -11.13
N ILE A 349 -11.49 -7.33 -10.52
CA ILE A 349 -12.34 -6.55 -9.61
C ILE A 349 -13.47 -5.88 -10.38
N VAL A 350 -13.20 -5.26 -11.52
CA VAL A 350 -14.22 -4.60 -12.35
C VAL A 350 -15.23 -5.62 -12.89
N ASP A 351 -14.77 -6.73 -13.44
CA ASP A 351 -15.65 -7.83 -13.88
C ASP A 351 -16.52 -8.35 -12.73
N PHE A 352 -15.95 -8.51 -11.54
CA PHE A 352 -16.69 -8.96 -10.36
C PHE A 352 -17.81 -7.99 -9.97
N VAL A 353 -17.54 -6.69 -9.88
CA VAL A 353 -18.54 -5.72 -9.42
C VAL A 353 -19.65 -5.50 -10.46
N LEU A 354 -19.35 -5.61 -11.75
CA LEU A 354 -20.33 -5.55 -12.82
C LEU A 354 -21.29 -6.75 -12.76
N ASN A 355 -20.76 -7.97 -12.63
CA ASN A 355 -21.56 -9.19 -12.53
C ASN A 355 -22.46 -9.21 -11.29
N GLU A 356 -21.96 -8.73 -10.14
CA GLU A 356 -22.77 -8.62 -8.92
C GLU A 356 -23.80 -7.48 -9.02
N GLY A 357 -23.46 -6.39 -9.73
CA GLY A 357 -24.37 -5.29 -10.01
C GLY A 357 -25.59 -5.70 -10.85
N GLU A 358 -25.44 -6.64 -11.78
CA GLU A 358 -26.52 -7.20 -12.60
C GLU A 358 -27.47 -8.10 -11.79
N LYS A 359 -26.96 -8.87 -10.82
CA LYS A 359 -27.79 -9.73 -9.97
C LYS A 359 -28.66 -8.95 -8.98
N ASN A 360 -28.29 -7.72 -8.63
CA ASN A 360 -28.97 -6.87 -7.65
C ASN A 360 -29.80 -5.73 -8.32
N GLY A 361 -29.89 -5.69 -9.63
CA GLY A 361 -30.67 -4.73 -10.43
C GLY A 361 -32.01 -5.27 -10.81
#